data_a8cd538c14c5a6696c55f984bf9f36e1
#
_entry.id   a8cd538c14c5a6696c55f984bf9f36e1
#
_cell.length_a   1.000
_cell.length_b   1.000
_cell.length_c   1.000
_cell.angle_alpha   90.00
_cell.angle_beta   90.00
_cell.angle_gamma   90.00
#
_symmetry.space_group_name_H-M   'P 1'
#
loop_
_entity.id
_entity.type
_entity.pdbx_description
1 polymer ?
#
loop_
_entity_poly.entity_id
_entity_poly.type
_entity_poly.pdbx_seq_one_letter_code
_entity_poly.pdbx_strand_id
1 'polypeptide(L)'
;DIATSSANYAYEAFGCWKADAVTVSPYMGHDSISPFAVGYEEKGVYILNRTSNPGGKDLQNKAMEDGKPLYMTVAETIAKWNEEYSGGIGAVVGATNLKEFEDLASFYSKKEIPMLIPGVGSQGGSAEEVISIMKKVGYPLFLARINSSSALTHPWAKKKEKAPENWKEVCLRNIEEFGKECAI
;
A
#
# COMPACT_ATOMS: atom_id res chain seq x y z
N ASP A 1 15.04 -0.92 -8.97
CA ASP A 1 16.18 -0.84 -9.88
C ASP A 1 16.80 -2.23 -10.05
N ILE A 2 17.93 -2.36 -10.72
CA ILE A 2 18.63 -3.64 -10.84
C ILE A 2 19.18 -4.11 -9.48
N ALA A 3 19.47 -5.40 -9.33
CA ALA A 3 19.81 -6.03 -8.06
C ALA A 3 20.87 -5.29 -7.24
N THR A 4 21.97 -4.84 -7.87
CA THR A 4 23.05 -4.12 -7.18
C THR A 4 22.59 -2.76 -6.62
N SER A 5 21.81 -2.00 -7.39
CA SER A 5 21.24 -0.73 -6.91
C SER A 5 20.19 -0.97 -5.84
N SER A 6 19.35 -2.00 -6.01
CA SER A 6 18.35 -2.39 -5.01
C SER A 6 18.98 -2.78 -3.67
N ALA A 7 20.14 -3.46 -3.68
CA ALA A 7 20.87 -3.78 -2.45
C ALA A 7 21.35 -2.51 -1.72
N ASN A 8 21.82 -1.50 -2.45
CA ASN A 8 22.18 -0.23 -1.86
C ASN A 8 20.97 0.52 -1.28
N TYR A 9 19.83 0.51 -1.98
CA TYR A 9 18.60 1.11 -1.47
C TYR A 9 18.04 0.38 -0.24
N ALA A 10 18.15 -0.95 -0.20
CA ALA A 10 17.78 -1.73 0.98
C ALA A 10 18.67 -1.38 2.17
N TYR A 11 20.01 -1.28 1.97
CA TYR A 11 20.92 -0.83 3.01
C TYR A 11 20.64 0.61 3.46
N GLU A 12 20.33 1.52 2.54
CA GLU A 12 19.93 2.89 2.88
C GLU A 12 18.69 2.88 3.76
N ALA A 13 17.62 2.20 3.32
CA ALA A 13 16.34 2.17 4.05
C ALA A 13 16.49 1.52 5.43
N PHE A 14 17.04 0.33 5.50
CA PHE A 14 17.07 -0.49 6.71
C PHE A 14 18.33 -0.29 7.55
N GLY A 15 19.49 -0.10 6.90
CA GLY A 15 20.77 0.09 7.55
C GLY A 15 20.99 1.52 8.04
N CYS A 16 20.76 2.52 7.19
CA CYS A 16 21.02 3.93 7.51
C CYS A 16 19.82 4.58 8.19
N TRP A 17 18.65 4.55 7.55
CA TRP A 17 17.42 5.18 8.05
C TRP A 17 16.74 4.39 9.17
N LYS A 18 17.12 3.12 9.38
CA LYS A 18 16.49 2.22 10.36
C LYS A 18 14.97 2.10 10.18
N ALA A 19 14.50 2.19 8.93
CA ALA A 19 13.09 2.02 8.63
C ALA A 19 12.62 0.60 9.03
N ASP A 20 11.34 0.48 9.39
CA ASP A 20 10.73 -0.82 9.70
C ASP A 20 10.12 -1.46 8.44
N ALA A 21 9.76 -0.63 7.45
CA ALA A 21 9.24 -1.09 6.18
C ALA A 21 9.57 -0.11 5.04
N VAL A 22 9.54 -0.63 3.80
CA VAL A 22 9.76 0.16 2.58
C VAL A 22 8.77 -0.23 1.49
N THR A 23 8.41 0.71 0.63
CA THR A 23 7.63 0.42 -0.58
C THR A 23 8.54 0.28 -1.79
N VAL A 24 8.32 -0.75 -2.61
CA VAL A 24 9.13 -1.03 -3.80
C VAL A 24 8.25 -1.34 -5.02
N SER A 25 8.78 -1.09 -6.22
CA SER A 25 8.10 -1.41 -7.48
C SER A 25 8.51 -2.80 -7.96
N PRO A 26 7.55 -3.67 -8.38
CA PRO A 26 7.86 -5.00 -8.91
C PRO A 26 8.27 -4.98 -10.39
N TYR A 27 8.26 -3.82 -11.03
CA TYR A 27 8.39 -3.71 -12.49
C TYR A 27 9.66 -4.34 -13.06
N MET A 28 10.76 -4.34 -12.30
CA MET A 28 12.04 -4.93 -12.69
C MET A 28 12.17 -6.43 -12.36
N GLY A 29 11.18 -7.03 -11.69
CA GLY A 29 11.17 -8.45 -11.38
C GLY A 29 11.81 -8.83 -10.05
N HIS A 30 11.99 -10.14 -9.84
CA HIS A 30 12.36 -10.73 -8.57
C HIS A 30 13.74 -10.30 -8.06
N ASP A 31 14.73 -10.24 -8.94
CA ASP A 31 16.09 -9.85 -8.58
C ASP A 31 16.21 -8.39 -8.08
N SER A 32 15.25 -7.55 -8.41
CA SER A 32 15.15 -6.19 -7.88
C SER A 32 14.45 -6.12 -6.50
N ILE A 33 13.69 -7.15 -6.14
CA ILE A 33 12.94 -7.23 -4.88
C ILE A 33 13.72 -8.00 -3.82
N SER A 34 14.37 -9.11 -4.19
CA SER A 34 15.08 -9.98 -3.26
C SER A 34 16.09 -9.26 -2.34
N PRO A 35 16.82 -8.21 -2.77
CA PRO A 35 17.73 -7.50 -1.88
C PRO A 35 17.07 -6.78 -0.70
N PHE A 36 15.76 -6.52 -0.76
CA PHE A 36 15.01 -5.92 0.35
C PHE A 36 14.48 -6.97 1.34
N ALA A 37 14.44 -8.24 0.96
CA ALA A 37 13.95 -9.33 1.80
C ALA A 37 15.08 -10.14 2.42
N VAL A 38 16.11 -10.49 1.63
CA VAL A 38 17.26 -11.28 2.10
C VAL A 38 18.13 -10.48 3.05
N GLY A 39 18.34 -11.00 4.27
CA GLY A 39 19.12 -10.33 5.32
C GLY A 39 18.37 -9.22 6.08
N TYR A 40 17.07 -9.11 5.84
CA TYR A 40 16.17 -8.14 6.49
C TYR A 40 14.84 -8.80 6.91
N GLU A 41 14.89 -10.01 7.43
CA GLU A 41 13.73 -10.87 7.72
C GLU A 41 12.75 -10.26 8.74
N GLU A 42 13.22 -9.32 9.57
CA GLU A 42 12.36 -8.58 10.53
C GLU A 42 11.78 -7.29 9.94
N LYS A 43 12.02 -7.02 8.65
CA LYS A 43 11.58 -5.78 7.98
C LYS A 43 10.42 -6.06 7.02
N GLY A 44 9.57 -5.06 6.83
CA GLY A 44 8.45 -5.13 5.90
C GLY A 44 8.80 -4.60 4.52
N VAL A 45 8.34 -5.29 3.47
CA VAL A 45 8.46 -4.84 2.07
C VAL A 45 7.08 -4.77 1.45
N TYR A 46 6.55 -3.57 1.22
CA TYR A 46 5.28 -3.39 0.52
C TYR A 46 5.51 -3.20 -0.97
N ILE A 47 5.03 -4.14 -1.77
CA ILE A 47 5.19 -4.12 -3.23
C ILE A 47 4.01 -3.38 -3.86
N LEU A 48 4.30 -2.44 -4.78
CA LEU A 48 3.27 -1.74 -5.55
C LEU A 48 2.48 -2.75 -6.39
N ASN A 49 1.19 -2.88 -6.11
CA ASN A 49 0.29 -3.75 -6.86
C ASN A 49 -0.72 -2.94 -7.66
N ARG A 50 -1.74 -2.40 -7.00
CA ARG A 50 -2.75 -1.53 -7.63
C ARG A 50 -2.70 -0.16 -6.97
N THR A 51 -2.14 0.79 -7.69
CA THR A 51 -1.89 2.13 -7.14
C THR A 51 -3.13 3.02 -7.23
N SER A 52 -3.23 4.02 -6.36
CA SER A 52 -4.41 4.91 -6.26
C SER A 52 -4.45 6.01 -7.31
N ASN A 53 -3.35 6.27 -8.03
CA ASN A 53 -3.27 7.34 -9.02
C ASN A 53 -4.04 7.00 -10.32
N PRO A 54 -4.59 8.00 -11.03
CA PRO A 54 -5.35 7.76 -12.27
C PRO A 54 -4.57 7.03 -13.37
N GLY A 55 -3.26 7.30 -13.50
CA GLY A 55 -2.38 6.65 -14.49
C GLY A 55 -2.11 5.17 -14.23
N GLY A 56 -2.43 4.66 -13.04
CA GLY A 56 -2.26 3.22 -12.74
C GLY A 56 -2.96 2.32 -13.74
N LYS A 57 -4.14 2.70 -14.23
CA LYS A 57 -4.91 1.95 -15.23
C LYS A 57 -4.22 1.79 -16.58
N ASP A 58 -3.24 2.64 -16.91
CA ASP A 58 -2.55 2.59 -18.20
C ASP A 58 -1.74 1.29 -18.39
N LEU A 59 -1.27 0.71 -17.28
CA LEU A 59 -0.56 -0.56 -17.24
C LEU A 59 -1.33 -1.61 -16.42
N GLN A 60 -1.69 -1.30 -15.20
CA GLN A 60 -2.15 -2.27 -14.20
C GLN A 60 -3.46 -2.96 -14.57
N ASN A 61 -4.31 -2.30 -15.39
CA ASN A 61 -5.56 -2.88 -15.88
C ASN A 61 -5.42 -3.59 -17.24
N LYS A 62 -4.22 -3.65 -17.85
CA LYS A 62 -4.02 -4.37 -19.09
C LYS A 62 -4.24 -5.86 -18.88
N ALA A 63 -5.00 -6.46 -19.79
CA ALA A 63 -5.20 -7.91 -19.79
C ALA A 63 -3.92 -8.63 -20.21
N MET A 64 -3.56 -9.66 -19.46
CA MET A 64 -2.52 -10.60 -19.77
C MET A 64 -3.07 -11.67 -20.76
N GLU A 65 -2.21 -12.56 -21.26
CA GLU A 65 -2.61 -13.62 -22.20
C GLU A 65 -3.71 -14.55 -21.65
N ASP A 66 -3.75 -14.76 -20.35
CA ASP A 66 -4.78 -15.53 -19.64
C ASP A 66 -6.09 -14.75 -19.39
N GLY A 67 -6.16 -13.50 -19.83
CA GLY A 67 -7.30 -12.61 -19.66
C GLY A 67 -7.37 -11.90 -18.32
N LYS A 68 -6.50 -12.21 -17.37
CA LYS A 68 -6.44 -11.49 -16.08
C LYS A 68 -5.82 -10.10 -16.25
N PRO A 69 -6.24 -9.11 -15.48
CA PRO A 69 -5.54 -7.84 -15.46
C PRO A 69 -4.16 -7.97 -14.80
N LEU A 70 -3.20 -7.17 -15.26
CA LEU A 70 -1.83 -7.21 -14.76
C LEU A 70 -1.75 -7.10 -13.22
N TYR A 71 -2.61 -6.29 -12.59
CA TYR A 71 -2.60 -6.18 -11.12
C TYR A 71 -2.91 -7.53 -10.41
N MET A 72 -3.69 -8.42 -11.02
CA MET A 72 -3.93 -9.76 -10.47
C MET A 72 -2.72 -10.67 -10.63
N THR A 73 -2.03 -10.62 -11.77
CA THR A 73 -0.76 -11.33 -11.99
C THR A 73 0.31 -10.88 -10.99
N VAL A 74 0.38 -9.56 -10.74
CA VAL A 74 1.27 -9.01 -9.71
C VAL A 74 0.86 -9.50 -8.32
N ALA A 75 -0.43 -9.59 -8.01
CA ALA A 75 -0.90 -10.12 -6.73
C ALA A 75 -0.48 -11.58 -6.50
N GLU A 76 -0.61 -12.43 -7.52
CA GLU A 76 -0.16 -13.82 -7.47
C GLU A 76 1.36 -13.91 -7.27
N THR A 77 2.11 -13.01 -7.91
CA THR A 77 3.57 -12.91 -7.76
C THR A 77 3.98 -12.48 -6.35
N ILE A 78 3.31 -11.47 -5.80
CA ILE A 78 3.52 -11.02 -4.41
C ILE A 78 3.26 -12.16 -3.42
N ALA A 79 2.18 -12.92 -3.63
CA ALA A 79 1.86 -14.07 -2.79
C ALA A 79 2.96 -15.14 -2.81
N LYS A 80 3.49 -15.44 -4.00
CA LYS A 80 4.61 -16.37 -4.16
C LYS A 80 5.86 -15.87 -3.43
N TRP A 81 6.21 -14.61 -3.57
CA TRP A 81 7.39 -14.04 -2.88
C TRP A 81 7.18 -13.99 -1.36
N ASN A 82 5.95 -13.71 -0.89
CA ASN A 82 5.68 -13.76 0.53
C ASN A 82 5.88 -15.15 1.13
N GLU A 83 5.50 -16.21 0.42
CA GLU A 83 5.77 -17.60 0.82
C GLU A 83 7.28 -17.91 0.79
N GLU A 84 8.00 -17.44 -0.24
CA GLU A 84 9.44 -17.66 -0.42
C GLU A 84 10.26 -17.03 0.71
N TYR A 85 9.89 -15.83 1.16
CA TYR A 85 10.58 -15.07 2.20
C TYR A 85 9.94 -15.22 3.60
N SER A 86 9.15 -16.26 3.82
CA SER A 86 8.56 -16.61 5.13
C SER A 86 7.71 -15.47 5.75
N GLY A 87 7.06 -14.67 4.93
CA GLY A 87 6.34 -13.46 5.33
C GLY A 87 7.18 -12.19 5.18
N GLY A 88 6.70 -11.08 5.68
CA GLY A 88 7.39 -9.79 5.55
C GLY A 88 7.13 -9.05 4.24
N ILE A 89 6.53 -9.71 3.24
CA ILE A 89 6.11 -9.08 1.98
C ILE A 89 4.62 -8.77 2.00
N GLY A 90 4.29 -7.52 1.81
CA GLY A 90 2.92 -7.03 1.68
C GLY A 90 2.66 -6.39 0.32
N ALA A 91 1.45 -5.89 0.12
CA ALA A 91 1.01 -5.25 -1.11
C ALA A 91 0.54 -3.82 -0.88
N VAL A 92 0.85 -2.91 -1.81
CA VAL A 92 0.19 -1.60 -1.88
C VAL A 92 -1.06 -1.71 -2.74
N VAL A 93 -2.24 -1.50 -2.12
CA VAL A 93 -3.54 -1.62 -2.78
C VAL A 93 -4.35 -0.34 -2.55
N GLY A 94 -4.47 0.48 -3.59
CA GLY A 94 -5.19 1.76 -3.52
C GLY A 94 -6.70 1.61 -3.36
N ALA A 95 -7.31 2.50 -2.58
CA ALA A 95 -8.74 2.52 -2.27
C ALA A 95 -9.60 3.33 -3.26
N THR A 96 -9.05 3.79 -4.38
CA THR A 96 -9.77 4.67 -5.33
C THR A 96 -10.70 3.92 -6.29
N ASN A 97 -10.55 2.61 -6.43
CA ASN A 97 -11.46 1.74 -7.15
C ASN A 97 -11.88 0.58 -6.25
N LEU A 98 -13.07 0.69 -5.68
CA LEU A 98 -13.56 -0.24 -4.67
C LEU A 98 -13.76 -1.66 -5.19
N LYS A 99 -14.08 -1.84 -6.49
CA LYS A 99 -14.22 -3.17 -7.10
C LYS A 99 -12.87 -3.89 -7.18
N GLU A 100 -11.85 -3.23 -7.69
CA GLU A 100 -10.49 -3.76 -7.77
C GLU A 100 -9.90 -4.00 -6.37
N PHE A 101 -10.21 -3.10 -5.43
CA PHE A 101 -9.85 -3.26 -4.03
C PHE A 101 -10.51 -4.51 -3.41
N GLU A 102 -11.81 -4.75 -3.65
CA GLU A 102 -12.53 -5.93 -3.16
C GLU A 102 -11.92 -7.22 -3.71
N ASP A 103 -11.62 -7.27 -5.01
CA ASP A 103 -11.01 -8.43 -5.66
C ASP A 103 -9.64 -8.76 -5.03
N LEU A 104 -8.79 -7.75 -4.82
CA LEU A 104 -7.47 -7.90 -4.20
C LEU A 104 -7.57 -8.24 -2.70
N ALA A 105 -8.45 -7.57 -1.96
CA ALA A 105 -8.66 -7.87 -0.54
C ALA A 105 -9.15 -9.30 -0.32
N SER A 106 -10.05 -9.79 -1.19
CA SER A 106 -10.50 -11.18 -1.18
C SER A 106 -9.37 -12.18 -1.50
N PHE A 107 -8.50 -11.84 -2.43
CA PHE A 107 -7.34 -12.67 -2.78
C PHE A 107 -6.33 -12.71 -1.62
N TYR A 108 -5.96 -11.56 -1.07
CA TYR A 108 -4.97 -11.44 0.00
C TYR A 108 -5.47 -11.94 1.36
N SER A 109 -6.79 -11.90 1.62
CA SER A 109 -7.39 -12.48 2.82
C SER A 109 -7.04 -13.96 2.99
N LYS A 110 -7.11 -14.74 1.91
CA LYS A 110 -6.82 -16.19 1.90
C LYS A 110 -5.35 -16.53 2.10
N LYS A 111 -4.48 -15.55 1.97
CA LYS A 111 -3.03 -15.68 2.02
C LYS A 111 -2.43 -14.95 3.23
N GLU A 112 -3.26 -14.23 3.99
CA GLU A 112 -2.85 -13.39 5.13
C GLU A 112 -1.73 -12.39 4.78
N ILE A 113 -1.79 -11.81 3.57
CA ILE A 113 -0.80 -10.86 3.08
C ILE A 113 -1.15 -9.45 3.56
N PRO A 114 -0.22 -8.72 4.23
CA PRO A 114 -0.45 -7.35 4.66
C PRO A 114 -0.72 -6.39 3.51
N MET A 115 -1.67 -5.47 3.69
CA MET A 115 -1.95 -4.41 2.72
C MET A 115 -1.65 -3.03 3.27
N LEU A 116 -0.88 -2.23 2.52
CA LEU A 116 -0.79 -0.79 2.67
C LEU A 116 -1.81 -0.15 1.71
N ILE A 117 -2.75 0.63 2.26
CA ILE A 117 -3.96 1.06 1.56
C ILE A 117 -3.96 2.59 1.41
N PRO A 118 -3.34 3.15 0.36
CA PRO A 118 -3.39 4.58 0.07
C PRO A 118 -4.68 4.98 -0.66
N GLY A 119 -4.92 6.29 -0.71
CA GLY A 119 -6.04 6.86 -1.47
C GLY A 119 -7.30 7.07 -0.66
N VAL A 120 -7.26 6.83 0.64
CA VAL A 120 -8.36 7.14 1.56
C VAL A 120 -8.35 8.63 1.90
N GLY A 121 -9.50 9.27 1.90
CA GLY A 121 -9.69 10.68 2.21
C GLY A 121 -9.49 11.61 1.00
N SER A 122 -8.35 12.25 0.85
CA SER A 122 -8.15 13.30 -0.17
C SER A 122 -8.29 12.84 -1.63
N GLN A 123 -8.11 11.55 -1.91
CA GLN A 123 -8.23 10.95 -3.25
C GLN A 123 -9.61 10.32 -3.52
N GLY A 124 -10.55 10.40 -2.57
CA GLY A 124 -11.94 10.01 -2.76
C GLY A 124 -12.33 8.64 -2.21
N GLY A 125 -11.40 7.84 -1.69
CA GLY A 125 -11.74 6.61 -0.96
C GLY A 125 -12.29 6.93 0.44
N SER A 126 -13.37 6.26 0.85
CA SER A 126 -13.92 6.31 2.21
C SER A 126 -13.29 5.24 3.08
N ALA A 127 -12.86 5.60 4.30
CA ALA A 127 -12.37 4.63 5.27
C ALA A 127 -13.45 3.60 5.63
N GLU A 128 -14.69 4.03 5.79
CA GLU A 128 -15.82 3.15 6.11
C GLU A 128 -16.07 2.12 5.00
N GLU A 129 -16.03 2.53 3.72
CA GLU A 129 -16.21 1.62 2.58
C GLU A 129 -15.08 0.58 2.51
N VAL A 130 -13.83 1.02 2.70
CA VAL A 130 -12.66 0.13 2.72
C VAL A 130 -12.78 -0.91 3.84
N ILE A 131 -13.12 -0.49 5.05
CA ILE A 131 -13.31 -1.38 6.20
C ILE A 131 -14.50 -2.33 5.98
N SER A 132 -15.61 -1.83 5.44
CA SER A 132 -16.78 -2.64 5.11
C SER A 132 -16.44 -3.75 4.11
N ILE A 133 -15.68 -3.42 3.05
CA ILE A 133 -15.21 -4.41 2.07
C ILE A 133 -14.30 -5.44 2.74
N MET A 134 -13.32 -5.01 3.52
CA MET A 134 -12.41 -5.93 4.21
C MET A 134 -13.15 -6.90 5.12
N LYS A 135 -14.13 -6.40 5.91
CA LYS A 135 -15.00 -7.25 6.75
C LYS A 135 -15.81 -8.22 5.90
N LYS A 136 -16.41 -7.76 4.81
CA LYS A 136 -17.21 -8.57 3.87
C LYS A 136 -16.43 -9.76 3.30
N VAL A 137 -15.16 -9.53 2.93
CA VAL A 137 -14.30 -10.58 2.33
C VAL A 137 -13.51 -11.38 3.36
N GLY A 138 -13.69 -11.10 4.66
CA GLY A 138 -12.99 -11.79 5.76
C GLY A 138 -11.50 -11.46 5.83
N TYR A 139 -11.07 -10.26 5.38
CA TYR A 139 -9.68 -9.85 5.47
C TYR A 139 -9.28 -9.54 6.92
N PRO A 140 -8.15 -10.06 7.43
CA PRO A 140 -7.70 -9.82 8.80
C PRO A 140 -7.32 -8.35 8.99
N LEU A 141 -8.16 -7.59 9.68
CA LEU A 141 -8.01 -6.13 9.79
C LEU A 141 -6.69 -5.67 10.44
N PHE A 142 -6.09 -6.51 11.30
CA PHE A 142 -4.79 -6.22 11.91
C PHE A 142 -3.63 -6.21 10.89
N LEU A 143 -3.83 -6.76 9.68
CA LEU A 143 -2.87 -6.69 8.57
C LEU A 143 -3.07 -5.46 7.68
N ALA A 144 -4.15 -4.70 7.87
CA ALA A 144 -4.42 -3.48 7.11
C ALA A 144 -3.61 -2.28 7.65
N ARG A 145 -3.05 -1.51 6.74
CA ARG A 145 -2.38 -0.22 7.02
C ARG A 145 -3.02 0.85 6.13
N ILE A 146 -4.14 1.40 6.61
CA ILE A 146 -4.84 2.50 5.91
C ILE A 146 -4.01 3.76 6.11
N ASN A 147 -3.61 4.43 5.01
CA ASN A 147 -2.85 5.66 5.12
C ASN A 147 -3.49 6.83 4.37
N SER A 148 -3.44 7.97 5.01
CA SER A 148 -3.80 9.27 4.44
C SER A 148 -2.70 10.26 4.80
N SER A 149 -2.23 11.04 3.85
CA SER A 149 -1.14 11.99 4.06
C SER A 149 -1.65 13.43 4.01
N SER A 150 -1.86 13.98 2.82
CA SER A 150 -2.19 15.40 2.64
C SER A 150 -3.50 15.83 3.31
N ALA A 151 -4.49 14.94 3.40
CA ALA A 151 -5.73 15.25 4.11
C ALA A 151 -5.49 15.47 5.62
N LEU A 152 -4.51 14.84 6.20
CA LEU A 152 -4.16 14.94 7.61
C LEU A 152 -3.19 16.10 7.87
N THR A 153 -2.15 16.24 7.05
CA THR A 153 -1.02 17.14 7.33
C THR A 153 -1.10 18.49 6.62
N HIS A 154 -1.87 18.61 5.53
CA HIS A 154 -2.03 19.88 4.78
C HIS A 154 -3.45 20.00 4.20
N PRO A 155 -4.53 19.91 4.98
CA PRO A 155 -5.90 19.90 4.44
C PRO A 155 -6.24 21.19 3.66
N TRP A 156 -5.59 22.29 3.97
CA TRP A 156 -5.72 23.59 3.29
C TRP A 156 -5.12 23.62 1.88
N ALA A 157 -4.10 22.76 1.60
CA ALA A 157 -3.41 22.78 0.30
C ALA A 157 -4.33 22.41 -0.86
N LYS A 158 -5.30 21.50 -0.66
CA LYS A 158 -6.30 21.13 -1.66
C LYS A 158 -7.18 22.32 -2.08
N LYS A 159 -7.44 23.26 -1.16
CA LYS A 159 -8.20 24.50 -1.38
C LYS A 159 -7.31 25.65 -1.88
N LYS A 160 -6.00 25.42 -2.04
CA LYS A 160 -4.99 26.46 -2.37
C LYS A 160 -4.95 27.58 -1.33
N GLU A 161 -5.29 27.28 -0.09
CA GLU A 161 -5.22 28.19 1.05
C GLU A 161 -3.86 28.13 1.72
N LYS A 162 -3.50 29.20 2.45
CA LYS A 162 -2.31 29.18 3.32
C LYS A 162 -2.59 28.35 4.57
N ALA A 163 -1.54 27.80 5.15
CA ALA A 163 -1.63 27.15 6.46
C ALA A 163 -2.18 28.14 7.50
N PRO A 164 -3.21 27.76 8.28
CA PRO A 164 -3.69 28.62 9.37
C PRO A 164 -2.64 28.71 10.50
N GLU A 165 -2.71 29.73 11.32
CA GLU A 165 -1.76 29.89 12.45
C GLU A 165 -1.78 28.70 13.40
N ASN A 166 -2.96 28.12 13.64
CA ASN A 166 -3.16 26.92 14.47
C ASN A 166 -3.09 25.60 13.68
N TRP A 167 -2.25 25.54 12.66
CA TRP A 167 -2.16 24.36 11.76
C TRP A 167 -1.91 23.04 12.49
N LYS A 168 -1.14 23.05 13.59
CA LYS A 168 -0.87 21.86 14.40
C LYS A 168 -2.13 21.25 15.00
N GLU A 169 -2.99 22.09 15.59
CA GLU A 169 -4.27 21.66 16.18
C GLU A 169 -5.22 21.14 15.12
N VAL A 170 -5.23 21.77 13.93
CA VAL A 170 -6.02 21.30 12.79
C VAL A 170 -5.54 19.90 12.36
N CYS A 171 -4.24 19.69 12.22
CA CYS A 171 -3.70 18.38 11.87
C CYS A 171 -4.00 17.31 12.92
N LEU A 172 -3.81 17.62 14.21
CA LEU A 172 -4.10 16.68 15.29
C LEU A 172 -5.58 16.27 15.31
N ARG A 173 -6.49 17.23 15.19
CA ARG A 173 -7.92 16.94 15.09
C ARG A 173 -8.25 16.02 13.90
N ASN A 174 -7.69 16.31 12.72
CA ASN A 174 -7.90 15.47 11.55
C ASN A 174 -7.38 14.03 11.74
N ILE A 175 -6.25 13.87 12.46
CA ILE A 175 -5.72 12.55 12.79
C ILE A 175 -6.66 11.80 13.73
N GLU A 176 -7.18 12.49 14.76
CA GLU A 176 -8.14 11.90 15.69
C GLU A 176 -9.46 11.50 15.02
N GLU A 177 -10.00 12.36 14.13
CA GLU A 177 -11.21 12.09 13.36
C GLU A 177 -10.99 10.89 12.43
N PHE A 178 -9.90 10.88 11.66
CA PHE A 178 -9.55 9.77 10.79
C PHE A 178 -9.31 8.47 11.56
N GLY A 179 -8.70 8.55 12.73
CA GLY A 179 -8.55 7.40 13.62
C GLY A 179 -9.89 6.80 14.06
N LYS A 180 -10.91 7.65 14.31
CA LYS A 180 -12.28 7.19 14.62
C LYS A 180 -12.95 6.54 13.41
N GLU A 181 -12.80 7.11 12.21
CA GLU A 181 -13.33 6.53 10.96
C GLU A 181 -12.68 5.16 10.66
N CYS A 182 -11.40 4.99 11.01
CA CYS A 182 -10.66 3.74 10.85
C CYS A 182 -10.75 2.82 12.07
N ALA A 183 -11.52 3.17 13.12
CA ALA A 183 -11.65 2.34 14.31
C ALA A 183 -12.28 0.98 13.95
N ILE A 184 -11.56 -0.07 14.29
CA ILE A 184 -11.82 -1.46 13.95
C ILE A 184 -12.39 -2.17 15.18
#